data_4b772acd78acaadc3eb68f3ea312d7cb
#
_entry.id   4b772acd78acaadc3eb68f3ea312d7cb
#
_cell.length_a   1.000
_cell.length_b   1.000
_cell.length_c   1.000
_cell.angle_alpha   90.00
_cell.angle_beta   90.00
_cell.angle_gamma   90.00
#
_symmetry.space_group_name_H-M   'P 1'
#
loop_
_entity.id
_entity.type
_entity.pdbx_description
1 polymer ?
#
loop_
_entity_poly.entity_id
_entity_poly.type
_entity_poly.pdbx_seq_one_letter_code
_entity_poly.pdbx_strand_id
1 'polypeptide(L)'
;DLVVGTAENGMVRAVHCEKPMATTWSDARKMVEVCEAEGVQLTINHQYRFGEPYSKAKELLDGGEIGDLRRFEVGHSTLFDMGSHLFDLCNWYNDGVPAEWILAQVDYTEENRMFGTHNENQSIAQWRYENGVFGLASTGRGDEFLESLLHIVGTEGEIAIGGSDAPLRVRQDGRGWRTVDTGGNG
;
A
#
# COMPACT_ATOMS: atom_id res chain seq x y z
N ASP A 1 9.94 -4.35 23.15
CA ASP A 1 9.92 -4.44 21.69
C ASP A 1 11.02 -5.40 21.19
N LEU A 2 10.63 -6.47 20.49
CA LEU A 2 11.55 -7.55 20.10
C LEU A 2 12.63 -7.05 19.12
N VAL A 3 12.25 -6.23 18.14
CA VAL A 3 13.18 -5.71 17.12
C VAL A 3 14.24 -4.82 17.77
N VAL A 4 13.82 -3.89 18.63
CA VAL A 4 14.72 -2.99 19.35
C VAL A 4 15.69 -3.78 20.21
N GLY A 5 15.19 -4.69 21.07
CA GLY A 5 16.06 -5.52 21.92
C GLY A 5 17.01 -6.44 21.14
N THR A 6 16.60 -6.91 19.97
CA THR A 6 17.46 -7.73 19.08
C THR A 6 18.59 -6.88 18.48
N ALA A 7 18.29 -5.66 18.04
CA ALA A 7 19.29 -4.75 17.48
C ALA A 7 20.30 -4.29 18.56
N GLU A 8 19.82 -3.88 19.75
CA GLU A 8 20.67 -3.44 20.88
C GLU A 8 21.63 -4.54 21.39
N ASN A 9 21.26 -5.82 21.25
CA ASN A 9 22.14 -6.92 21.66
C ASN A 9 23.37 -7.13 20.74
N GLY A 10 23.44 -6.45 19.60
CA GLY A 10 24.62 -6.43 18.73
C GLY A 10 24.99 -7.76 18.07
N MET A 11 24.12 -8.80 18.15
CA MET A 11 24.39 -10.13 17.61
C MET A 11 23.87 -10.34 16.20
N VAL A 12 23.12 -9.41 15.64
CA VAL A 12 22.51 -9.50 14.32
C VAL A 12 22.94 -8.34 13.43
N ARG A 13 23.03 -8.58 12.13
CA ARG A 13 23.32 -7.55 11.13
C ARG A 13 22.09 -7.11 10.36
N ALA A 14 21.00 -7.87 10.46
CA ALA A 14 19.76 -7.57 9.81
C ALA A 14 18.58 -8.15 10.58
N VAL A 15 17.45 -7.45 10.52
CA VAL A 15 16.13 -7.89 11.02
C VAL A 15 15.14 -7.80 9.88
N HIS A 16 14.38 -8.87 9.64
CA HIS A 16 13.23 -8.87 8.75
C HIS A 16 11.98 -9.01 9.58
N CYS A 17 11.11 -8.00 9.53
CA CYS A 17 9.92 -7.89 10.37
C CYS A 17 8.65 -8.02 9.51
N GLU A 18 7.63 -8.69 10.06
CA GLU A 18 6.29 -8.70 9.45
C GLU A 18 5.61 -7.33 9.51
N LYS A 19 4.73 -7.11 8.56
CA LYS A 19 3.83 -5.95 8.56
C LYS A 19 2.60 -6.24 9.47
N PRO A 20 1.96 -5.21 10.00
CA PRO A 20 2.46 -3.85 10.14
C PRO A 20 3.61 -3.78 11.14
N MET A 21 4.63 -2.95 10.87
CA MET A 21 5.87 -2.95 11.63
C MET A 21 5.69 -2.60 13.11
N ALA A 22 4.68 -1.80 13.45
CA ALA A 22 4.32 -1.45 14.82
C ALA A 22 2.86 -0.98 14.87
N THR A 23 2.29 -0.90 16.09
CA THR A 23 0.92 -0.41 16.32
C THR A 23 0.84 1.11 16.51
N THR A 24 1.98 1.76 16.70
CA THR A 24 2.07 3.23 16.84
C THR A 24 3.21 3.79 16.00
N TRP A 25 3.06 5.04 15.58
CA TRP A 25 4.13 5.77 14.88
C TRP A 25 5.41 5.88 15.72
N SER A 26 5.28 6.14 17.02
CA SER A 26 6.44 6.25 17.92
C SER A 26 7.25 4.95 18.02
N ASP A 27 6.57 3.80 18.06
CA ASP A 27 7.24 2.50 18.09
C ASP A 27 7.92 2.17 16.76
N ALA A 28 7.23 2.44 15.64
CA ALA A 28 7.81 2.28 14.30
C ALA A 28 9.07 3.12 14.13
N ARG A 29 9.01 4.39 14.50
CA ARG A 29 10.14 5.31 14.47
C ARG A 29 11.30 4.84 15.34
N LYS A 30 11.02 4.38 16.56
CA LYS A 30 12.04 3.84 17.46
C LYS A 30 12.75 2.61 16.88
N MET A 31 12.01 1.72 16.18
CA MET A 31 12.62 0.56 15.49
C MET A 31 13.65 1.03 14.45
N VAL A 32 13.31 2.02 13.64
CA VAL A 32 14.22 2.57 12.63
C VAL A 32 15.44 3.21 13.30
N GLU A 33 15.23 4.15 14.24
CA GLU A 33 16.30 4.88 14.91
C GLU A 33 17.31 3.95 15.62
N VAL A 34 16.83 2.91 16.30
CA VAL A 34 17.72 1.94 16.98
C VAL A 34 18.47 1.07 15.96
N CYS A 35 17.80 0.55 14.94
CA CYS A 35 18.48 -0.24 13.94
C CYS A 35 19.55 0.56 13.18
N GLU A 36 19.28 1.82 12.86
CA GLU A 36 20.27 2.73 12.25
C GLU A 36 21.47 2.98 13.18
N ALA A 37 21.23 3.28 14.46
CA ALA A 37 22.26 3.53 15.44
C ALA A 37 23.19 2.32 15.67
N GLU A 38 22.64 1.13 15.65
CA GLU A 38 23.39 -0.13 15.82
C GLU A 38 23.93 -0.72 14.51
N GLY A 39 23.71 -0.06 13.37
CA GLY A 39 24.14 -0.52 12.05
C GLY A 39 23.44 -1.82 11.59
N VAL A 40 22.23 -2.06 12.07
CA VAL A 40 21.40 -3.23 11.74
C VAL A 40 20.46 -2.88 10.60
N GLN A 41 20.48 -3.67 9.54
CA GLN A 41 19.52 -3.50 8.43
C GLN A 41 18.13 -3.92 8.88
N LEU A 42 17.16 -3.00 8.82
CA LEU A 42 15.74 -3.30 9.05
C LEU A 42 14.99 -3.38 7.73
N THR A 43 14.24 -4.46 7.54
CA THR A 43 13.33 -4.64 6.40
C THR A 43 11.95 -5.07 6.89
N ILE A 44 10.90 -4.57 6.22
CA ILE A 44 9.51 -4.91 6.52
C ILE A 44 8.96 -5.75 5.37
N ASN A 45 8.22 -6.82 5.71
CA ASN A 45 7.68 -7.75 4.73
C ASN A 45 6.46 -7.18 4.00
N HIS A 46 6.68 -6.50 2.89
CA HIS A 46 5.63 -6.08 1.95
C HIS A 46 5.63 -7.00 0.72
N GLN A 47 5.20 -8.25 0.91
CA GLN A 47 5.27 -9.30 -0.11
C GLN A 47 4.48 -8.99 -1.39
N TYR A 48 3.50 -8.09 -1.37
CA TYR A 48 2.73 -7.73 -2.57
C TYR A 48 3.59 -7.17 -3.69
N ARG A 49 4.70 -6.48 -3.38
CA ARG A 49 5.64 -6.00 -4.41
C ARG A 49 6.20 -7.12 -5.29
N PHE A 50 6.23 -8.37 -4.78
CA PHE A 50 6.76 -9.55 -5.46
C PHE A 50 5.67 -10.43 -6.09
N GLY A 51 4.41 -10.09 -5.88
CA GLY A 51 3.27 -10.78 -6.49
C GLY A 51 3.09 -10.34 -7.96
N GLU A 52 2.81 -11.31 -8.84
CA GLU A 52 2.71 -11.12 -10.29
C GLU A 52 1.82 -9.94 -10.72
N PRO A 53 0.57 -9.77 -10.23
CA PRO A 53 -0.25 -8.64 -10.66
C PRO A 53 0.33 -7.29 -10.26
N TYR A 54 1.01 -7.21 -9.11
CA TYR A 54 1.55 -5.95 -8.58
C TYR A 54 2.86 -5.56 -9.27
N SER A 55 3.79 -6.52 -9.47
CA SER A 55 5.03 -6.28 -10.21
C SER A 55 4.74 -5.93 -11.67
N LYS A 56 3.77 -6.61 -12.28
CA LYS A 56 3.36 -6.32 -13.66
C LYS A 56 2.70 -4.94 -13.81
N ALA A 57 1.92 -4.51 -12.81
CA ALA A 57 1.37 -3.16 -12.78
C ALA A 57 2.48 -2.09 -12.73
N LYS A 58 3.56 -2.32 -11.93
CA LYS A 58 4.74 -1.42 -11.93
C LYS A 58 5.42 -1.36 -13.29
N GLU A 59 5.63 -2.51 -13.95
CA GLU A 59 6.20 -2.54 -15.31
C GLU A 59 5.37 -1.73 -16.32
N LEU A 60 4.03 -1.86 -16.27
CA LEU A 60 3.14 -1.10 -17.15
C LEU A 60 3.21 0.41 -16.87
N LEU A 61 3.26 0.80 -15.60
CA LEU A 61 3.37 2.19 -15.18
C LEU A 61 4.71 2.78 -15.63
N ASP A 62 5.82 2.10 -15.35
CA ASP A 62 7.17 2.52 -15.73
C ASP A 62 7.36 2.54 -17.25
N GLY A 63 6.66 1.66 -17.96
CA GLY A 63 6.59 1.63 -19.43
C GLY A 63 5.76 2.74 -20.07
N GLY A 64 5.08 3.58 -19.25
CA GLY A 64 4.26 4.68 -19.75
C GLY A 64 2.92 4.25 -20.34
N GLU A 65 2.43 3.03 -20.03
CA GLU A 65 1.20 2.48 -20.62
C GLU A 65 -0.05 3.33 -20.35
N ILE A 66 -0.04 4.12 -19.27
CA ILE A 66 -1.14 5.01 -18.87
C ILE A 66 -0.74 6.49 -18.86
N GLY A 67 0.43 6.83 -19.44
CA GLY A 67 0.99 8.18 -19.37
C GLY A 67 1.50 8.56 -17.97
N ASP A 68 1.45 9.84 -17.62
CA ASP A 68 1.89 10.35 -16.31
C ASP A 68 0.90 9.97 -15.21
N LEU A 69 1.41 9.48 -14.09
CA LEU A 69 0.63 9.12 -12.91
C LEU A 69 -0.11 10.35 -12.34
N ARG A 70 -1.40 10.18 -12.04
CA ARG A 70 -2.28 11.24 -11.51
C ARG A 70 -2.86 10.90 -10.14
N ARG A 71 -3.34 9.68 -9.96
CA ARG A 71 -4.09 9.32 -8.76
C ARG A 71 -4.04 7.82 -8.46
N PHE A 72 -4.06 7.50 -7.18
CA PHE A 72 -4.37 6.18 -6.64
C PHE A 72 -5.75 6.17 -5.99
N GLU A 73 -6.49 5.06 -6.13
CA GLU A 73 -7.73 4.79 -5.42
C GLU A 73 -7.61 3.42 -4.76
N VAL A 74 -7.73 3.38 -3.43
CA VAL A 74 -7.51 2.19 -2.59
C VAL A 74 -8.82 1.79 -1.94
N GLY A 75 -9.26 0.55 -2.14
CA GLY A 75 -10.46 -0.03 -1.52
C GLY A 75 -10.15 -1.37 -0.85
N HIS A 76 -10.39 -1.50 0.44
CA HIS A 76 -10.26 -2.77 1.17
C HIS A 76 -11.01 -2.77 2.51
N SER A 77 -11.17 -3.97 3.07
CA SER A 77 -11.89 -4.18 4.32
C SER A 77 -11.24 -3.55 5.55
N THR A 78 -9.93 -3.34 5.58
CA THR A 78 -9.21 -2.78 6.74
C THR A 78 -8.07 -1.85 6.32
N LEU A 79 -7.91 -0.75 7.07
CA LEU A 79 -6.82 0.21 6.89
C LEU A 79 -5.49 -0.32 7.45
N PHE A 80 -5.52 -0.84 8.69
CA PHE A 80 -4.32 -1.20 9.42
C PHE A 80 -3.67 -2.49 8.91
N ASP A 81 -4.44 -3.54 8.68
CA ASP A 81 -3.92 -4.82 8.21
C ASP A 81 -3.62 -4.79 6.70
N MET A 82 -4.66 -4.70 5.88
CA MET A 82 -4.49 -4.77 4.42
C MET A 82 -4.08 -3.44 3.81
N GLY A 83 -4.56 -2.34 4.35
CA GLY A 83 -4.19 -0.99 3.89
C GLY A 83 -2.69 -0.75 3.94
N SER A 84 -1.96 -1.31 4.92
CA SER A 84 -0.50 -1.20 4.99
C SER A 84 0.20 -1.71 3.72
N HIS A 85 -0.28 -2.80 3.12
CA HIS A 85 0.24 -3.29 1.83
C HIS A 85 -0.10 -2.36 0.68
N LEU A 86 -1.34 -1.83 0.64
CA LEU A 86 -1.80 -1.01 -0.47
C LEU A 86 -1.15 0.38 -0.46
N PHE A 87 -0.93 0.97 0.72
CA PHE A 87 -0.16 2.22 0.83
C PHE A 87 1.32 2.02 0.50
N ASP A 88 1.89 0.88 0.86
CA ASP A 88 3.25 0.52 0.43
C ASP A 88 3.35 0.43 -1.09
N LEU A 89 2.38 -0.19 -1.76
CA LEU A 89 2.31 -0.22 -3.22
C LEU A 89 2.16 1.19 -3.82
N CYS A 90 1.29 2.05 -3.28
CA CYS A 90 1.17 3.43 -3.75
C CYS A 90 2.50 4.18 -3.67
N ASN A 91 3.22 4.04 -2.55
CA ASN A 91 4.54 4.66 -2.37
C ASN A 91 5.57 4.08 -3.35
N TRP A 92 5.55 2.77 -3.57
CA TRP A 92 6.46 2.11 -4.52
C TRP A 92 6.18 2.52 -5.97
N TYR A 93 4.90 2.58 -6.38
CA TYR A 93 4.50 3.02 -7.71
C TYR A 93 4.80 4.50 -7.97
N ASN A 94 4.85 5.31 -6.91
CA ASN A 94 5.21 6.73 -6.96
C ASN A 94 6.69 6.99 -6.61
N ASP A 95 7.56 5.99 -6.78
CA ASP A 95 9.01 6.06 -6.61
C ASP A 95 9.49 6.63 -5.27
N GLY A 96 8.67 6.41 -4.20
CA GLY A 96 8.99 6.84 -2.84
C GLY A 96 8.86 8.35 -2.60
N VAL A 97 8.22 9.09 -3.49
CA VAL A 97 7.94 10.52 -3.27
C VAL A 97 7.09 10.68 -2.00
N PRO A 98 7.46 11.55 -1.05
CA PRO A 98 6.73 11.68 0.20
C PRO A 98 5.38 12.36 0.02
N ALA A 99 4.45 12.08 0.94
CA ALA A 99 3.18 12.79 1.02
C ALA A 99 3.37 14.19 1.60
N GLU A 100 2.83 15.20 0.94
CA GLU A 100 2.80 16.59 1.38
C GLU A 100 1.78 16.80 2.50
N TRP A 101 0.59 16.20 2.36
CA TRP A 101 -0.48 16.24 3.35
C TRP A 101 -1.38 15.02 3.27
N ILE A 102 -2.07 14.73 4.38
CA ILE A 102 -3.08 13.67 4.51
C ILE A 102 -4.27 14.24 5.28
N LEU A 103 -5.48 13.97 4.79
CA LEU A 103 -6.75 14.20 5.46
C LEU A 103 -7.46 12.86 5.60
N ALA A 104 -7.89 12.51 6.81
CA ALA A 104 -8.59 11.25 7.05
C ALA A 104 -9.67 11.37 8.12
N GLN A 105 -10.71 10.55 7.97
CA GLN A 105 -11.75 10.32 8.96
C GLN A 105 -11.88 8.83 9.20
N VAL A 106 -12.02 8.44 10.45
CA VAL A 106 -12.07 7.04 10.88
C VAL A 106 -13.22 6.82 11.85
N ASP A 107 -14.01 5.77 11.64
CA ASP A 107 -15.08 5.32 12.53
C ASP A 107 -14.58 4.13 13.38
N TYR A 108 -14.75 4.24 14.71
CA TYR A 108 -14.44 3.21 15.71
C TYR A 108 -15.62 2.98 16.67
N THR A 109 -16.85 3.09 16.18
CA THR A 109 -18.06 2.97 17.02
C THR A 109 -18.28 1.56 17.57
N GLU A 110 -17.86 0.54 16.83
CA GLU A 110 -17.98 -0.87 17.22
C GLU A 110 -16.59 -1.48 17.47
N GLU A 111 -16.48 -2.36 18.47
CA GLU A 111 -15.22 -3.06 18.71
C GLU A 111 -14.91 -4.02 17.56
N ASN A 112 -13.77 -3.84 16.91
CA ASN A 112 -13.27 -4.67 15.81
C ASN A 112 -11.78 -4.98 16.07
N ARG A 113 -11.49 -6.09 16.77
CA ARG A 113 -10.12 -6.48 17.11
C ARG A 113 -9.60 -7.54 16.16
N MET A 114 -8.42 -7.24 15.57
CA MET A 114 -7.66 -8.18 14.75
C MET A 114 -6.18 -8.10 15.16
N PHE A 115 -5.54 -9.23 15.39
CA PHE A 115 -4.15 -9.32 15.85
C PHE A 115 -3.82 -8.47 17.10
N GLY A 116 -4.79 -8.37 18.02
CA GLY A 116 -4.64 -7.58 19.26
C GLY A 116 -4.78 -6.07 19.08
N THR A 117 -5.01 -5.59 17.87
CA THR A 117 -5.20 -4.17 17.54
C THR A 117 -6.66 -3.87 17.24
N HIS A 118 -7.14 -2.71 17.65
CA HIS A 118 -8.46 -2.22 17.29
C HIS A 118 -8.41 -1.66 15.87
N ASN A 119 -9.15 -2.29 14.96
CA ASN A 119 -9.29 -1.84 13.57
C ASN A 119 -10.53 -0.94 13.44
N GLU A 120 -10.52 -0.11 12.44
CA GLU A 120 -11.67 0.74 12.11
C GLU A 120 -12.87 -0.08 11.62
N ASN A 121 -14.08 0.51 11.77
CA ASN A 121 -15.29 0.02 11.13
C ASN A 121 -15.44 0.57 9.72
N GLN A 122 -14.96 1.79 9.52
CA GLN A 122 -14.91 2.48 8.25
C GLN A 122 -13.84 3.56 8.29
N SER A 123 -13.16 3.81 7.19
CA SER A 123 -12.34 5.00 7.02
C SER A 123 -12.46 5.57 5.61
N ILE A 124 -12.19 6.87 5.52
CA ILE A 124 -11.92 7.55 4.26
C ILE A 124 -10.67 8.40 4.45
N ALA A 125 -9.76 8.35 3.48
CA ALA A 125 -8.55 9.16 3.49
C ALA A 125 -8.30 9.75 2.11
N GLN A 126 -7.77 10.97 2.08
CA GLN A 126 -7.24 11.62 0.90
C GLN A 126 -5.85 12.14 1.22
N TRP A 127 -4.93 12.02 0.27
CA TRP A 127 -3.58 12.57 0.41
C TRP A 127 -3.07 13.12 -0.91
N ARG A 128 -2.02 13.90 -0.83
CA ARG A 128 -1.29 14.41 -1.97
C ARG A 128 0.19 14.22 -1.76
N TYR A 129 0.87 13.72 -2.77
CA TYR A 129 2.32 13.63 -2.82
C TYR A 129 2.94 14.95 -3.29
N GLU A 130 4.21 15.18 -2.93
CA GLU A 130 4.95 16.42 -3.31
C GLU A 130 5.05 16.62 -4.83
N ASN A 131 5.03 15.54 -5.63
CA ASN A 131 4.98 15.60 -7.09
C ASN A 131 3.58 15.88 -7.67
N GLY A 132 2.58 16.12 -6.83
CA GLY A 132 1.22 16.46 -7.23
C GLY A 132 0.30 15.27 -7.49
N VAL A 133 0.77 14.02 -7.37
CA VAL A 133 -0.07 12.83 -7.43
C VAL A 133 -1.00 12.79 -6.22
N PHE A 134 -2.27 12.44 -6.43
CA PHE A 134 -3.28 12.29 -5.37
C PHE A 134 -3.49 10.84 -4.99
N GLY A 135 -4.02 10.63 -3.79
CA GLY A 135 -4.55 9.36 -3.37
C GLY A 135 -5.89 9.49 -2.66
N LEU A 136 -6.72 8.49 -2.82
CA LEU A 136 -7.99 8.31 -2.13
C LEU A 136 -8.04 6.88 -1.59
N ALA A 137 -8.44 6.70 -0.33
CA ALA A 137 -8.70 5.40 0.25
C ALA A 137 -10.06 5.35 0.90
N SER A 138 -10.75 4.22 0.77
CA SER A 138 -11.96 3.90 1.51
C SER A 138 -11.86 2.48 2.02
N THR A 139 -12.10 2.27 3.32
CA THR A 139 -11.98 0.95 3.96
C THR A 139 -13.21 0.61 4.79
N GLY A 140 -13.32 -0.66 5.17
CA GLY A 140 -14.43 -1.16 5.96
C GLY A 140 -15.75 -1.10 5.19
N ARG A 141 -16.80 -0.56 5.81
CA ARG A 141 -18.15 -0.48 5.21
C ARG A 141 -18.23 0.40 3.95
N GLY A 142 -17.18 1.15 3.64
CA GLY A 142 -17.11 2.05 2.49
C GLY A 142 -16.28 1.51 1.32
N ASP A 143 -15.73 0.29 1.39
CA ASP A 143 -14.89 -0.27 0.33
C ASP A 143 -15.67 -0.69 -0.93
N GLU A 144 -16.96 -0.97 -0.78
CA GLU A 144 -17.82 -1.51 -1.84
C GLU A 144 -17.99 -0.60 -3.07
N PHE A 145 -17.69 0.69 -2.96
CA PHE A 145 -17.80 1.57 -4.13
C PHE A 145 -16.54 1.67 -4.98
N LEU A 146 -15.48 0.97 -4.59
CA LEU A 146 -14.28 0.80 -5.39
C LEU A 146 -14.25 -0.63 -5.96
N GLU A 147 -14.28 -0.76 -7.28
CA GLU A 147 -14.38 -2.04 -7.99
C GLU A 147 -13.09 -2.87 -7.96
N SER A 148 -12.01 -2.36 -7.37
CA SER A 148 -10.71 -3.01 -7.30
C SER A 148 -9.98 -2.67 -6.00
N LEU A 149 -9.03 -3.50 -5.60
CA LEU A 149 -8.18 -3.25 -4.43
C LEU A 149 -7.35 -1.98 -4.59
N LEU A 150 -6.82 -1.79 -5.79
CA LEU A 150 -6.02 -0.62 -6.15
C LEU A 150 -6.30 -0.24 -7.60
N HIS A 151 -6.72 1.00 -7.78
CA HIS A 151 -6.91 1.63 -9.08
C HIS A 151 -5.87 2.74 -9.27
N ILE A 152 -5.16 2.72 -10.38
CA ILE A 152 -4.09 3.64 -10.72
C ILE A 152 -4.52 4.41 -11.96
N VAL A 153 -4.61 5.73 -11.83
CA VAL A 153 -5.10 6.62 -12.90
C VAL A 153 -3.95 7.47 -13.41
N GLY A 154 -3.71 7.40 -14.70
CA GLY A 154 -2.75 8.22 -15.42
C GLY A 154 -3.39 9.27 -16.32
N THR A 155 -2.57 9.95 -17.14
CA THR A 155 -3.03 10.94 -18.12
C THR A 155 -3.62 10.34 -19.38
N GLU A 156 -3.29 9.07 -19.70
CA GLU A 156 -3.63 8.40 -20.95
C GLU A 156 -4.32 7.05 -20.74
N GLY A 157 -4.60 6.69 -19.47
CA GLY A 157 -5.25 5.42 -19.15
C GLY A 157 -5.28 5.10 -17.67
N GLU A 158 -5.62 3.86 -17.37
CA GLU A 158 -5.86 3.37 -16.01
C GLU A 158 -5.43 1.91 -15.86
N ILE A 159 -4.97 1.55 -14.65
CA ILE A 159 -4.67 0.17 -14.25
C ILE A 159 -5.55 -0.19 -13.06
N ALA A 160 -6.18 -1.37 -13.07
CA ALA A 160 -6.97 -1.89 -11.96
C ALA A 160 -6.39 -3.23 -11.48
N ILE A 161 -6.13 -3.35 -10.17
CA ILE A 161 -5.56 -4.54 -9.53
C ILE A 161 -6.58 -5.11 -8.55
N GLY A 162 -6.81 -6.43 -8.61
CA GLY A 162 -7.66 -7.14 -7.66
C GLY A 162 -9.16 -6.91 -7.83
N GLY A 163 -9.62 -6.74 -9.06
CA GLY A 163 -11.05 -6.71 -9.38
C GLY A 163 -11.68 -8.11 -9.49
N SER A 164 -13.01 -8.16 -9.49
CA SER A 164 -13.77 -9.42 -9.58
C SER A 164 -13.54 -10.19 -10.89
N ASP A 165 -13.23 -9.49 -11.98
CA ASP A 165 -13.16 -10.07 -13.31
C ASP A 165 -11.76 -10.59 -13.68
N ALA A 166 -10.71 -9.97 -13.13
CA ALA A 166 -9.32 -10.37 -13.36
C ALA A 166 -8.37 -9.73 -12.34
N PRO A 167 -7.23 -10.38 -12.01
CA PRO A 167 -6.26 -9.86 -11.05
C PRO A 167 -5.58 -8.56 -11.50
N LEU A 168 -5.46 -8.35 -12.81
CA LEU A 168 -4.86 -7.15 -13.40
C LEU A 168 -5.54 -6.79 -14.72
N ARG A 169 -5.99 -5.56 -14.82
CA ARG A 169 -6.56 -4.99 -16.06
C ARG A 169 -5.94 -3.64 -16.35
N VAL A 170 -5.87 -3.29 -17.62
CA VAL A 170 -5.44 -1.96 -18.07
C VAL A 170 -6.41 -1.44 -19.13
N ARG A 171 -6.61 -0.12 -19.13
CA ARG A 171 -7.40 0.59 -20.12
C ARG A 171 -6.64 1.85 -20.56
N GLN A 172 -6.53 2.06 -21.85
CA GLN A 172 -6.09 3.33 -22.43
C GLN A 172 -7.31 4.17 -22.83
N ASP A 173 -7.15 5.48 -22.87
CA ASP A 173 -8.22 6.39 -23.24
C ASP A 173 -8.86 6.02 -24.60
N GLY A 174 -10.19 6.02 -24.62
CA GLY A 174 -10.98 5.62 -25.79
C GLY A 174 -11.05 4.14 -26.09
N ARG A 175 -10.46 3.27 -25.24
CA ARG A 175 -10.49 1.81 -25.38
C ARG A 175 -11.20 1.16 -24.19
N GLY A 176 -11.65 -0.09 -24.37
CA GLY A 176 -12.18 -0.93 -23.30
C GLY A 176 -11.08 -1.49 -22.39
N TRP A 177 -11.46 -2.00 -21.23
CA TRP A 177 -10.57 -2.77 -20.37
C TRP A 177 -10.04 -4.01 -21.06
N ARG A 178 -8.76 -4.27 -20.95
CA ARG A 178 -8.13 -5.55 -21.31
C ARG A 178 -7.51 -6.20 -20.08
N THR A 179 -7.67 -7.49 -19.96
CA THR A 179 -6.96 -8.31 -18.97
C THR A 179 -5.48 -8.40 -19.38
N VAL A 180 -4.61 -8.26 -18.40
CA VAL A 180 -3.16 -8.44 -18.54
C VAL A 180 -2.81 -9.84 -18.07
N ASP A 181 -2.10 -10.60 -18.91
CA ASP A 181 -1.54 -11.89 -18.51
C ASP A 181 -0.43 -11.64 -17.49
N THR A 182 -0.59 -12.19 -16.30
CA THR A 182 0.37 -12.07 -15.21
C THR A 182 1.27 -13.30 -15.08
N GLY A 183 1.10 -14.32 -15.95
CA GLY A 183 1.93 -15.54 -15.95
C GLY A 183 1.63 -16.51 -14.81
N GLY A 184 0.79 -16.16 -13.84
CA GLY A 184 0.38 -17.04 -12.74
C GLY A 184 -0.72 -18.01 -13.21
N ASN A 185 -0.56 -19.28 -12.91
CA ASN A 185 -1.68 -20.22 -12.94
C ASN A 185 -2.64 -19.80 -11.82
N GLY A 186 -3.86 -19.33 -12.18
CA GLY A 186 -4.91 -18.94 -11.26
C GLY A 186 -5.41 -20.07 -10.38
#